data_1c5e4bdf257c627ee27e0a33016d9e18
#
_entry.id   1c5e4bdf257c627ee27e0a33016d9e18
#
_cell.length_a   1.000
_cell.length_b   1.000
_cell.length_c   1.000
_cell.angle_alpha   90.00
_cell.angle_beta   90.00
_cell.angle_gamma   90.00
#
_symmetry.space_group_name_H-M   'P 1'
#
loop_
_entity.id
_entity.type
_entity.pdbx_description
1 polymer ?
#
loop_
_entity_poly.entity_id
_entity_poly.type
_entity_poly.pdbx_seq_one_letter_code
_entity_poly.pdbx_strand_id
1 'polypeptide(L)'
;MNTDKVILKKKLDGQESSITIRNLTISDVTETYCNWLNDTEVNKYLESRFTKWDMSSLLKYFQDKSRKELLLAIIDDDTTTHIGNVKISNIDPYHNRVDIGIVIGDKRFWGKGIATAAIEIVTNYCFTNLGVHKVTAGAYINNKASIKAFLKNNYMIEGEMQDHYLTPSGWVNGIYMGKLRK
;
A
#
# COMPACT_ATOMS: atom_id res chain seq x y z
N MET A 1 -2.54 -15.27 13.11
CA MET A 1 -1.25 -14.86 12.53
C MET A 1 -0.51 -14.02 13.56
N ASN A 2 0.75 -14.29 13.81
CA ASN A 2 1.55 -13.47 14.71
C ASN A 2 1.92 -12.18 13.97
N THR A 3 1.20 -11.07 14.23
CA THR A 3 1.41 -9.75 13.61
C THR A 3 2.21 -8.84 14.54
N ASP A 4 2.89 -9.39 15.50
CA ASP A 4 3.57 -8.70 16.57
C ASP A 4 4.58 -7.71 16.08
N LYS A 5 5.33 -7.13 16.11
CA LYS A 5 6.19 -6.04 15.70
C LYS A 5 6.79 -6.29 14.30
N VAL A 6 6.24 -5.66 13.27
CA VAL A 6 6.84 -5.61 11.94
C VAL A 6 7.88 -4.50 11.89
N ILE A 7 9.10 -4.83 11.51
CA ILE A 7 10.15 -3.86 11.15
C ILE A 7 10.92 -4.48 9.97
N LEU A 8 10.79 -3.87 8.80
CA LEU A 8 11.42 -4.29 7.56
C LEU A 8 12.26 -3.14 7.02
N LYS A 9 13.48 -3.41 6.56
CA LYS A 9 14.41 -2.41 6.03
C LYS A 9 14.83 -2.75 4.61
N LYS A 10 14.83 -1.76 3.72
CA LYS A 10 15.22 -1.94 2.32
C LYS A 10 15.98 -0.74 1.82
N LYS A 11 17.19 -0.98 1.29
CA LYS A 11 17.94 0.00 0.52
C LYS A 11 17.30 0.17 -0.86
N LEU A 12 17.21 1.38 -1.36
CA LEU A 12 16.63 1.66 -2.69
C LEU A 12 17.65 1.29 -3.77
N ASP A 13 17.17 0.65 -4.85
CA ASP A 13 18.04 0.18 -5.92
C ASP A 13 18.81 1.35 -6.58
N GLY A 14 20.14 1.23 -6.63
CA GLY A 14 21.01 2.25 -7.21
C GLY A 14 21.11 3.55 -6.43
N GLN A 15 20.66 3.58 -5.17
CA GLN A 15 20.71 4.77 -4.30
C GLN A 15 21.36 4.43 -2.96
N GLU A 16 21.87 5.45 -2.26
CA GLU A 16 22.32 5.29 -0.87
C GLU A 16 21.16 5.26 0.13
N SER A 17 20.04 5.89 -0.23
CA SER A 17 18.83 6.00 0.59
C SER A 17 18.17 4.66 0.87
N SER A 18 17.53 4.54 2.02
CA SER A 18 16.76 3.36 2.43
C SER A 18 15.40 3.74 3.01
N ILE A 19 14.53 2.76 3.09
CA ILE A 19 13.22 2.87 3.76
C ILE A 19 13.09 1.83 4.85
N THR A 20 12.42 2.22 5.93
CA THR A 20 11.94 1.31 6.96
C THR A 20 10.42 1.20 6.86
N ILE A 21 9.90 -0.02 6.86
CA ILE A 21 8.46 -0.30 6.95
C ILE A 21 8.19 -0.91 8.32
N ARG A 22 7.29 -0.30 9.07
CA ARG A 22 6.90 -0.75 10.41
C ARG A 22 5.39 -0.67 10.62
N ASN A 23 4.90 -1.29 11.68
CA ASN A 23 3.50 -1.09 12.07
C ASN A 23 3.16 0.40 12.13
N LEU A 24 2.02 0.77 11.54
CA LEU A 24 1.43 2.07 11.74
C LEU A 24 0.94 2.16 13.19
N THR A 25 1.23 3.26 13.84
CA THR A 25 0.86 3.52 15.23
C THR A 25 -0.04 4.74 15.34
N ILE A 26 -0.62 4.98 16.51
CA ILE A 26 -1.47 6.15 16.72
C ILE A 26 -0.70 7.47 16.53
N SER A 27 0.61 7.47 16.79
CA SER A 27 1.47 8.66 16.56
C SER A 27 1.66 9.00 15.08
N ASP A 28 1.36 8.07 14.17
CA ASP A 28 1.39 8.31 12.72
C ASP A 28 0.06 8.88 12.19
N VAL A 29 -0.98 8.90 13.02
CA VAL A 29 -2.28 9.52 12.70
C VAL A 29 -2.13 11.03 12.87
N THR A 30 -1.60 11.69 11.85
CA THR A 30 -1.21 13.10 11.86
C THR A 30 -2.01 13.92 10.85
N GLU A 31 -1.99 15.24 10.98
CA GLU A 31 -2.55 16.15 9.96
C GLU A 31 -1.90 15.94 8.60
N THR A 32 -0.60 15.64 8.55
CA THR A 32 0.11 15.34 7.30
C THR A 32 -0.51 14.11 6.59
N TYR A 33 -0.77 13.03 7.33
CA TYR A 33 -1.45 11.86 6.77
C TYR A 33 -2.88 12.18 6.34
N CYS A 34 -3.62 12.94 7.16
CA CYS A 34 -4.96 13.41 6.81
C CYS A 34 -4.97 14.22 5.52
N ASN A 35 -4.00 15.12 5.36
CA ASN A 35 -3.83 15.95 4.16
C ASN A 35 -3.55 15.11 2.91
N TRP A 36 -2.78 14.02 3.00
CA TRP A 36 -2.60 13.11 1.85
C TRP A 36 -3.92 12.51 1.37
N LEU A 37 -4.78 12.11 2.29
CA LEU A 37 -6.07 11.51 1.95
C LEU A 37 -7.07 12.51 1.35
N ASN A 38 -6.87 13.81 1.58
CA ASN A 38 -7.66 14.89 0.99
C ASN A 38 -7.01 15.51 -0.27
N ASP A 39 -5.72 15.23 -0.54
CA ASP A 39 -5.04 15.74 -1.73
C ASP A 39 -5.52 14.97 -2.97
N THR A 40 -6.10 15.66 -3.94
CA THR A 40 -6.71 15.07 -5.13
C THR A 40 -5.71 14.39 -6.08
N GLU A 41 -4.43 14.75 -6.02
CA GLU A 41 -3.39 14.05 -6.77
C GLU A 41 -2.98 12.74 -6.09
N VAL A 42 -2.92 12.73 -4.75
CA VAL A 42 -2.56 11.56 -3.95
C VAL A 42 -3.68 10.55 -3.94
N ASN A 43 -4.91 11.00 -3.71
CA ASN A 43 -6.06 10.11 -3.49
C ASN A 43 -6.81 9.69 -4.75
N LYS A 44 -6.48 10.21 -5.93
CA LYS A 44 -7.25 10.00 -7.17
C LYS A 44 -7.50 8.53 -7.54
N TYR A 45 -6.66 7.62 -7.06
CA TYR A 45 -6.77 6.17 -7.26
C TYR A 45 -6.96 5.40 -5.94
N LEU A 46 -7.38 6.09 -4.88
CA LEU A 46 -7.71 5.49 -3.60
C LEU A 46 -9.23 5.49 -3.37
N GLU A 47 -9.76 4.42 -2.82
CA GLU A 47 -11.18 4.38 -2.42
C GLU A 47 -11.49 5.37 -1.29
N SER A 48 -10.49 5.78 -0.53
CA SER A 48 -10.59 6.80 0.51
C SER A 48 -11.01 8.20 -0.01
N ARG A 49 -10.86 8.47 -1.32
CA ARG A 49 -11.26 9.76 -1.94
C ARG A 49 -12.75 10.07 -1.86
N PHE A 50 -13.58 9.07 -1.63
CA PHE A 50 -15.04 9.27 -1.46
C PHE A 50 -15.40 9.75 -0.06
N THR A 51 -14.43 9.89 0.84
CA THR A 51 -14.59 10.38 2.19
C THR A 51 -13.82 11.69 2.35
N LYS A 52 -14.48 12.71 2.94
CA LYS A 52 -13.75 13.89 3.41
C LYS A 52 -13.14 13.54 4.75
N TRP A 53 -11.82 13.65 4.85
CA TRP A 53 -11.07 13.26 6.02
C TRP A 53 -10.80 14.43 6.95
N ASP A 54 -10.95 14.18 8.24
CA ASP A 54 -10.45 14.98 9.34
C ASP A 54 -9.72 14.06 10.34
N MET A 55 -9.13 14.65 11.37
CA MET A 55 -8.36 13.86 12.36
C MET A 55 -9.24 12.84 13.10
N SER A 56 -10.50 13.15 13.33
CA SER A 56 -11.44 12.24 14.02
C SER A 56 -11.77 11.02 13.17
N SER A 57 -12.12 11.23 11.90
CA SER A 57 -12.41 10.15 10.95
C SER A 57 -11.18 9.31 10.63
N LEU A 58 -9.99 9.92 10.56
CA LEU A 58 -8.74 9.21 10.36
C LEU A 58 -8.38 8.34 11.58
N LEU A 59 -8.54 8.87 12.79
CA LEU A 59 -8.34 8.09 14.02
C LEU A 59 -9.29 6.89 14.09
N LYS A 60 -10.57 7.11 13.80
CA LYS A 60 -11.56 6.03 13.74
C LYS A 60 -11.18 4.97 12.70
N TYR A 61 -10.80 5.39 11.50
CA TYR A 61 -10.32 4.49 10.44
C TYR A 61 -9.15 3.63 10.93
N PHE A 62 -8.14 4.26 11.56
CA PHE A 62 -7.00 3.54 12.12
C PHE A 62 -7.43 2.50 13.16
N GLN A 63 -8.28 2.87 14.11
CA GLN A 63 -8.76 1.97 15.16
C GLN A 63 -9.57 0.79 14.61
N ASP A 64 -10.44 1.04 13.63
CA ASP A 64 -11.29 0.00 13.04
C ASP A 64 -10.49 -0.95 12.15
N LYS A 65 -9.56 -0.42 11.35
CA LYS A 65 -8.78 -1.20 10.40
C LYS A 65 -7.66 -1.99 11.05
N SER A 66 -6.96 -1.42 12.04
CA SER A 66 -5.87 -2.11 12.73
C SER A 66 -6.29 -3.38 13.49
N ARG A 67 -7.59 -3.58 13.71
CA ARG A 67 -8.13 -4.82 14.30
C ARG A 67 -8.26 -5.97 13.30
N LYS A 68 -8.35 -5.68 12.01
CA LYS A 68 -8.68 -6.65 10.95
C LYS A 68 -7.62 -6.73 9.87
N GLU A 69 -6.83 -5.69 9.73
CA GLU A 69 -5.84 -5.50 8.66
C GLU A 69 -4.50 -5.11 9.28
N LEU A 70 -3.41 -5.40 8.59
CA LEU A 70 -2.09 -4.93 9.02
C LEU A 70 -1.78 -3.63 8.30
N LEU A 71 -1.77 -2.53 9.07
CA LEU A 71 -1.42 -1.21 8.58
C LEU A 71 0.06 -0.94 8.86
N LEU A 72 0.80 -0.56 7.84
CA LEU A 72 2.24 -0.32 7.90
C LEU A 72 2.55 1.09 7.43
N ALA A 73 3.43 1.78 8.15
CA ALA A 73 4.01 3.07 7.77
C ALA A 73 5.29 2.84 6.96
N ILE A 74 5.48 3.63 5.91
CA ILE A 74 6.74 3.74 5.16
C ILE A 74 7.48 4.95 5.69
N ILE A 75 8.67 4.73 6.21
CA ILE A 75 9.54 5.77 6.75
C ILE A 75 10.74 5.93 5.83
N ASP A 76 11.04 7.14 5.44
CA ASP A 76 12.30 7.49 4.81
C ASP A 76 13.40 7.51 5.88
N ASP A 77 14.44 6.70 5.73
CA ASP A 77 15.45 6.55 6.77
C ASP A 77 16.38 7.77 6.88
N ASP A 78 16.57 8.51 5.79
CA ASP A 78 17.46 9.68 5.76
C ASP A 78 16.87 10.85 6.57
N THR A 79 15.56 11.05 6.48
CA THR A 79 14.86 12.14 7.17
C THR A 79 14.05 11.67 8.37
N THR A 80 13.93 10.37 8.60
CA THR A 80 13.05 9.74 9.60
C THR A 80 11.57 10.14 9.45
N THR A 81 11.18 10.53 8.23
CA THR A 81 9.84 11.05 7.95
C THR A 81 8.89 9.92 7.51
N HIS A 82 7.67 9.92 8.03
CA HIS A 82 6.58 9.11 7.51
C HIS A 82 6.16 9.65 6.13
N ILE A 83 6.26 8.83 5.08
CA ILE A 83 6.10 9.26 3.68
C ILE A 83 5.00 8.52 2.93
N GLY A 84 4.44 7.47 3.51
CA GLY A 84 3.41 6.66 2.87
C GLY A 84 2.99 5.47 3.72
N ASN A 85 2.08 4.67 3.17
CA ASN A 85 1.53 3.50 3.89
C ASN A 85 1.43 2.30 2.98
N VAL A 86 1.57 1.11 3.58
CA VAL A 86 1.17 -0.16 2.99
C VAL A 86 0.10 -0.79 3.89
N LYS A 87 -0.92 -1.35 3.25
CA LYS A 87 -1.98 -2.09 3.92
C LYS A 87 -1.95 -3.54 3.45
N ILE A 88 -1.94 -4.49 4.38
CA ILE A 88 -2.19 -5.91 4.12
C ILE A 88 -3.62 -6.18 4.61
N SER A 89 -4.49 -6.54 3.67
CA SER A 89 -5.92 -6.73 3.88
C SER A 89 -6.43 -8.04 3.29
N ASN A 90 -7.73 -8.31 3.43
CA ASN A 90 -8.35 -9.52 2.92
C ASN A 90 -7.56 -10.79 3.27
N ILE A 91 -7.11 -10.83 4.54
CA ILE A 91 -6.35 -11.96 5.07
C ILE A 91 -7.27 -13.17 5.11
N ASP A 92 -7.06 -14.09 4.17
CA ASP A 92 -7.85 -15.30 3.99
C ASP A 92 -7.04 -16.52 4.45
N PRO A 93 -7.29 -17.03 5.66
CA PRO A 93 -6.54 -18.17 6.19
C PRO A 93 -6.91 -19.51 5.52
N TYR A 94 -8.07 -19.59 4.87
CA TYR A 94 -8.51 -20.80 4.20
C TYR A 94 -7.83 -20.99 2.84
N HIS A 95 -7.80 -19.93 2.04
CA HIS A 95 -7.13 -19.94 0.73
C HIS A 95 -5.68 -19.47 0.80
N ASN A 96 -5.22 -19.14 2.02
CA ASN A 96 -3.83 -18.74 2.30
C ASN A 96 -3.32 -17.60 1.42
N ARG A 97 -4.11 -16.52 1.34
CA ARG A 97 -3.84 -15.35 0.49
C ARG A 97 -4.12 -14.04 1.22
N VAL A 98 -3.52 -12.97 0.72
CA VAL A 98 -3.73 -11.59 1.19
C VAL A 98 -3.73 -10.62 0.02
N ASP A 99 -4.33 -9.45 0.22
CA ASP A 99 -4.21 -8.32 -0.68
C ASP A 99 -3.27 -7.28 -0.09
N ILE A 100 -2.48 -6.61 -0.93
CA ILE A 100 -1.72 -5.44 -0.52
C ILE A 100 -2.15 -4.20 -1.30
N GLY A 101 -2.26 -3.08 -0.58
CA GLY A 101 -2.45 -1.75 -1.13
C GLY A 101 -1.35 -0.82 -0.67
N ILE A 102 -0.96 0.14 -1.51
CA ILE A 102 0.14 1.08 -1.21
C ILE A 102 -0.24 2.50 -1.61
N VAL A 103 0.19 3.45 -0.82
CA VAL A 103 0.18 4.88 -1.14
C VAL A 103 1.49 5.53 -0.70
N ILE A 104 2.10 6.30 -1.59
CA ILE A 104 3.15 7.26 -1.24
C ILE A 104 2.45 8.62 -1.12
N GLY A 105 2.26 9.07 0.11
CA GLY A 105 1.51 10.28 0.42
C GLY A 105 2.32 11.55 0.16
N ASP A 106 3.60 11.52 0.47
CA ASP A 106 4.50 12.65 0.24
C ASP A 106 4.99 12.67 -1.21
N LYS A 107 4.49 13.66 -1.98
CA LYS A 107 4.81 13.81 -3.41
C LYS A 107 6.29 14.04 -3.70
N ARG A 108 7.07 14.55 -2.73
CA ARG A 108 8.52 14.75 -2.87
C ARG A 108 9.27 13.42 -3.07
N PHE A 109 8.64 12.31 -2.72
CA PHE A 109 9.18 10.97 -2.82
C PHE A 109 8.66 10.16 -4.02
N TRP A 110 7.82 10.76 -4.87
CA TRP A 110 7.35 10.12 -6.09
C TRP A 110 8.48 9.95 -7.12
N GLY A 111 8.38 8.89 -7.91
CA GLY A 111 9.38 8.60 -8.96
C GLY A 111 10.72 8.04 -8.47
N LYS A 112 10.94 7.93 -7.16
CA LYS A 112 12.20 7.49 -6.54
C LYS A 112 12.31 5.97 -6.29
N GLY A 113 11.39 5.16 -6.82
CA GLY A 113 11.44 3.70 -6.65
C GLY A 113 10.87 3.19 -5.32
N ILE A 114 10.46 4.07 -4.40
CA ILE A 114 9.99 3.72 -3.04
C ILE A 114 8.83 2.73 -3.07
N ALA A 115 7.81 2.96 -3.92
CA ALA A 115 6.69 2.03 -4.04
C ALA A 115 7.15 0.63 -4.47
N THR A 116 8.10 0.53 -5.41
CA THR A 116 8.66 -0.75 -5.86
C THR A 116 9.38 -1.47 -4.72
N ALA A 117 10.24 -0.77 -3.98
CA ALA A 117 10.96 -1.32 -2.83
C ALA A 117 10.01 -1.76 -1.70
N ALA A 118 8.99 -0.95 -1.42
CA ALA A 118 7.99 -1.27 -0.40
C ALA A 118 7.16 -2.51 -0.76
N ILE A 119 6.71 -2.63 -2.02
CA ILE A 119 6.01 -3.81 -2.52
C ILE A 119 6.89 -5.06 -2.39
N GLU A 120 8.17 -4.98 -2.77
CA GLU A 120 9.10 -6.10 -2.66
C GLU A 120 9.21 -6.63 -1.25
N ILE A 121 9.57 -5.75 -0.30
CA ILE A 121 9.86 -6.17 1.07
C ILE A 121 8.59 -6.65 1.79
N VAL A 122 7.43 -6.01 1.56
CA VAL A 122 6.16 -6.42 2.16
C VAL A 122 5.66 -7.73 1.55
N THR A 123 5.82 -7.93 0.24
CA THR A 123 5.48 -9.22 -0.40
C THR A 123 6.33 -10.36 0.17
N ASN A 124 7.64 -10.13 0.33
CA ASN A 124 8.52 -11.12 0.95
C ASN A 124 8.10 -11.42 2.39
N TYR A 125 7.77 -10.40 3.19
CA TYR A 125 7.23 -10.59 4.54
C TYR A 125 5.94 -11.43 4.52
N CYS A 126 5.03 -11.19 3.60
CA CYS A 126 3.81 -12.01 3.45
C CYS A 126 4.15 -13.47 3.20
N PHE A 127 5.12 -13.76 2.36
CA PHE A 127 5.53 -15.14 2.04
C PHE A 127 6.29 -15.82 3.18
N THR A 128 7.24 -15.12 3.82
CA THR A 128 8.16 -15.73 4.78
C THR A 128 7.61 -15.74 6.20
N ASN A 129 6.95 -14.67 6.64
CA ASN A 129 6.51 -14.49 8.01
C ASN A 129 5.02 -14.82 8.20
N LEU A 130 4.16 -14.42 7.25
CA LEU A 130 2.75 -14.79 7.30
C LEU A 130 2.48 -16.15 6.66
N GLY A 131 3.44 -16.69 5.90
CA GLY A 131 3.35 -18.02 5.29
C GLY A 131 2.31 -18.12 4.17
N VAL A 132 1.81 -16.99 3.61
CA VAL A 132 0.77 -17.04 2.59
C VAL A 132 1.26 -17.67 1.29
N HIS A 133 0.34 -18.29 0.56
CA HIS A 133 0.59 -18.87 -0.76
C HIS A 133 0.57 -17.82 -1.87
N LYS A 134 -0.29 -16.81 -1.72
CA LYS A 134 -0.53 -15.81 -2.77
C LYS A 134 -0.69 -14.40 -2.18
N VAL A 135 -0.09 -13.42 -2.87
CA VAL A 135 -0.32 -11.99 -2.61
C VAL A 135 -0.93 -11.37 -3.84
N THR A 136 -2.03 -10.63 -3.66
CA THR A 136 -2.77 -9.97 -4.75
C THR A 136 -2.80 -8.46 -4.56
N ALA A 137 -3.09 -7.74 -5.63
CA ALA A 137 -3.28 -6.29 -5.63
C ALA A 137 -4.23 -5.88 -6.76
N GLY A 138 -5.05 -4.87 -6.48
CA GLY A 138 -5.90 -4.22 -7.48
C GLY A 138 -5.44 -2.80 -7.79
N ALA A 139 -5.61 -2.36 -9.02
CA ALA A 139 -5.32 -0.99 -9.43
C ALA A 139 -6.28 -0.51 -10.52
N TYR A 140 -6.55 0.78 -10.53
CA TYR A 140 -7.20 1.45 -11.67
C TYR A 140 -6.33 1.30 -12.90
N ILE A 141 -6.89 0.98 -14.07
CA ILE A 141 -6.14 0.84 -15.32
C ILE A 141 -5.32 2.09 -15.66
N ASN A 142 -5.79 3.26 -15.22
CA ASN A 142 -5.12 4.56 -15.43
C ASN A 142 -3.97 4.79 -14.43
N ASN A 143 -3.86 4.01 -13.36
CA ASN A 143 -2.77 4.09 -12.39
C ASN A 143 -1.53 3.30 -12.89
N LYS A 144 -0.98 3.74 -14.03
CA LYS A 144 0.17 3.08 -14.68
C LYS A 144 1.39 2.97 -13.76
N ALA A 145 1.57 3.93 -12.84
CA ALA A 145 2.69 3.92 -11.90
C ALA A 145 2.58 2.75 -10.91
N SER A 146 1.39 2.53 -10.33
CA SER A 146 1.15 1.41 -9.43
C SER A 146 1.29 0.07 -10.16
N ILE A 147 0.63 -0.09 -11.31
CA ILE A 147 0.73 -1.32 -12.12
C ILE A 147 2.20 -1.63 -12.43
N LYS A 148 2.98 -0.64 -12.90
CA LYS A 148 4.41 -0.83 -13.19
C LYS A 148 5.22 -1.25 -11.96
N ALA A 149 4.92 -0.70 -10.78
CA ALA A 149 5.62 -1.06 -9.54
C ALA A 149 5.37 -2.53 -9.14
N PHE A 150 4.13 -3.02 -9.29
CA PHE A 150 3.81 -4.42 -9.06
C PHE A 150 4.46 -5.35 -10.10
N LEU A 151 4.37 -5.02 -11.39
CA LEU A 151 5.00 -5.82 -12.47
C LEU A 151 6.51 -5.93 -12.29
N LYS A 152 7.20 -4.86 -11.86
CA LYS A 152 8.64 -4.90 -11.52
C LYS A 152 8.95 -5.89 -10.38
N ASN A 153 8.00 -6.17 -9.53
CA ASN A 153 8.09 -7.14 -8.45
C ASN A 153 7.63 -8.56 -8.85
N ASN A 154 7.55 -8.83 -10.15
CA ASN A 154 7.13 -10.12 -10.71
C ASN A 154 5.69 -10.50 -10.33
N TYR A 155 4.81 -9.53 -10.13
CA TYR A 155 3.37 -9.79 -10.19
C TYR A 155 2.94 -9.98 -11.63
N MET A 156 2.00 -10.86 -11.83
CA MET A 156 1.36 -11.09 -13.14
C MET A 156 -0.03 -10.45 -13.15
N ILE A 157 -0.44 -9.91 -14.30
CA ILE A 157 -1.83 -9.51 -14.49
C ILE A 157 -2.65 -10.80 -14.61
N GLU A 158 -3.64 -10.95 -13.72
CA GLU A 158 -4.52 -12.12 -13.67
C GLU A 158 -5.91 -11.84 -14.24
N GLY A 159 -6.26 -10.56 -14.36
CA GLY A 159 -7.53 -10.16 -14.95
C GLY A 159 -7.68 -8.66 -15.12
N GLU A 160 -8.54 -8.29 -16.06
CA GLU A 160 -9.04 -6.95 -16.26
C GLU A 160 -10.54 -6.94 -16.06
N MET A 161 -11.03 -6.12 -15.14
CA MET A 161 -12.44 -5.97 -14.84
C MET A 161 -12.98 -4.74 -15.56
N GLN A 162 -13.98 -4.94 -16.43
CA GLN A 162 -14.58 -3.86 -17.19
C GLN A 162 -15.40 -2.94 -16.28
N ASP A 163 -15.32 -1.61 -16.53
CA ASP A 163 -16.08 -0.57 -15.86
C ASP A 163 -16.17 -0.73 -14.34
N HIS A 164 -15.03 -1.04 -13.74
CA HIS A 164 -14.96 -1.45 -12.33
C HIS A 164 -14.88 -0.27 -11.37
N TYR A 165 -14.21 0.80 -11.78
CA TYR A 165 -14.00 1.97 -10.93
C TYR A 165 -14.61 3.23 -11.53
N LEU A 166 -15.37 3.98 -10.71
CA LEU A 166 -15.87 5.29 -11.11
C LEU A 166 -14.78 6.34 -10.91
N THR A 167 -14.55 7.18 -11.89
CA THR A 167 -13.66 8.36 -11.82
C THR A 167 -14.43 9.62 -12.20
N PRO A 168 -13.87 10.83 -11.98
CA PRO A 168 -14.52 12.05 -12.47
C PRO A 168 -14.78 12.08 -13.97
N SER A 169 -14.00 11.32 -14.76
CA SER A 169 -14.16 11.20 -16.21
C SER A 169 -15.03 10.01 -16.66
N GLY A 170 -15.67 9.30 -15.73
CA GLY A 170 -16.50 8.12 -15.99
C GLY A 170 -15.90 6.83 -15.48
N TRP A 171 -16.49 5.71 -15.89
CA TRP A 171 -16.05 4.38 -15.49
C TRP A 171 -14.75 3.98 -16.17
N VAL A 172 -13.89 3.29 -15.45
CA VAL A 172 -12.63 2.76 -15.96
C VAL A 172 -12.41 1.33 -15.47
N ASN A 173 -11.63 0.56 -16.21
CA ASN A 173 -11.35 -0.82 -15.87
C ASN A 173 -10.43 -0.91 -14.64
N GLY A 174 -10.57 -2.03 -13.92
CA GLY A 174 -9.69 -2.46 -12.85
C GLY A 174 -8.70 -3.52 -13.35
N ILE A 175 -7.46 -3.44 -12.91
CA ILE A 175 -6.43 -4.46 -13.18
C ILE A 175 -6.19 -5.24 -11.88
N TYR A 176 -6.37 -6.55 -11.95
CA TYR A 176 -5.99 -7.46 -10.88
C TYR A 176 -4.65 -8.11 -11.17
N MET A 177 -3.80 -8.12 -10.16
CA MET A 177 -2.44 -8.66 -10.23
C MET A 177 -2.21 -9.62 -9.07
N GLY A 178 -1.43 -10.67 -9.31
CA GLY A 178 -1.08 -11.65 -8.29
C GLY A 178 0.37 -12.13 -8.39
N LYS A 179 0.90 -12.55 -7.26
CA LYS A 179 2.21 -13.21 -7.15
C LYS A 179 2.09 -14.42 -6.23
N LEU A 180 2.59 -15.57 -6.70
CA LEU A 180 2.64 -16.81 -5.94
C LEU A 180 3.97 -16.93 -5.19
N ARG A 181 3.93 -17.56 -4.01
CA ARG A 181 5.13 -18.01 -3.31
C ARG A 181 5.80 -19.11 -4.13
N LYS A 182 7.08 -18.92 -4.45
CA LYS A 182 7.92 -19.95 -5.06
C LYS A 182 8.50 -20.88 -4.01
#